data_bd87e901240c97d9b5cb725181e3fb1b
#
_entry.id   bd87e901240c97d9b5cb725181e3fb1b
#
_cell.length_a   1.000
_cell.length_b   1.000
_cell.length_c   1.000
_cell.angle_alpha   90.00
_cell.angle_beta   90.00
_cell.angle_gamma   90.00
#
_symmetry.space_group_name_H-M   'P 1'
#
loop_
_entity.id
_entity.type
_entity.pdbx_description
1 polymer ?
#
loop_
_entity_poly.entity_id
_entity_poly.type
_entity_poly.pdbx_seq_one_letter_code
_entity_poly.pdbx_strand_id
1 'polypeptide(L)'
;MAVKELAFDREARTSLLQGVEKLAAAVKSTLGPRGRNAVLDKSWGGPTVTKDGVTVAEEIELRDSVENIGARMVREAASKTSDKAGDGTTTATVLAEALFRSGLKHVAAGIDANALVRGMHAATEAVVDHIGSIARPVEDKIEAVATISANNDPSIGSIMADAFSKVGKDGVITVEEGKGLETEVEVVEGMQFDRGYLSPNFVTNTESMTVELEKPFIYIHEDKIDSIKQIVPVLEKVVESKKPLLIIAEDVTGEAISTLVINKLRGVAQVCAVKAPGYGDRRKAMLGDLAVLTGGEAIMKDLAVDPTP
;
A
#
# COMPACT_ATOMS: atom_id res chain seq x y z
N MET A 1 14.40 16.53 -25.72
CA MET A 1 15.09 15.63 -24.78
C MET A 1 15.83 16.47 -23.75
N ALA A 2 15.65 16.19 -22.46
CA ALA A 2 16.44 16.88 -21.45
C ALA A 2 17.91 16.48 -21.57
N VAL A 3 18.81 17.45 -21.56
CA VAL A 3 20.26 17.22 -21.58
C VAL A 3 20.63 16.51 -20.28
N LYS A 4 21.37 15.39 -20.37
CA LYS A 4 21.85 14.67 -19.20
C LYS A 4 23.16 15.29 -18.73
N GLU A 5 23.25 15.62 -17.47
CA GLU A 5 24.47 16.02 -16.79
C GLU A 5 25.26 14.79 -16.37
N LEU A 6 26.57 14.80 -16.53
CA LEU A 6 27.47 13.70 -16.18
C LEU A 6 28.43 14.18 -15.09
N ALA A 7 28.45 13.48 -13.97
CA ALA A 7 29.41 13.71 -12.90
C ALA A 7 30.20 12.41 -12.64
N PHE A 8 31.51 12.55 -12.33
CA PHE A 8 32.43 11.42 -12.20
C PHE A 8 33.25 11.49 -10.92
N ASP A 9 33.78 10.35 -10.53
CA ASP A 9 34.77 10.20 -9.47
C ASP A 9 34.42 10.85 -8.14
N ARG A 10 35.35 11.67 -7.63
CA ARG A 10 35.25 12.27 -6.30
C ARG A 10 34.11 13.30 -6.22
N GLU A 11 33.93 14.06 -7.26
CA GLU A 11 32.87 15.08 -7.30
C GLU A 11 31.48 14.46 -7.20
N ALA A 12 31.21 13.46 -8.06
CA ALA A 12 29.96 12.70 -8.01
C ALA A 12 29.68 12.09 -6.64
N ARG A 13 30.71 11.45 -6.04
CA ARG A 13 30.58 10.82 -4.72
C ARG A 13 30.30 11.84 -3.62
N THR A 14 30.92 13.01 -3.67
CA THR A 14 30.71 14.07 -2.69
C THR A 14 29.30 14.63 -2.79
N SER A 15 28.83 14.96 -3.98
CA SER A 15 27.47 15.46 -4.20
C SER A 15 26.42 14.43 -3.80
N LEU A 16 26.60 13.16 -4.17
CA LEU A 16 25.70 12.09 -3.72
C LEU A 16 25.64 12.00 -2.19
N LEU A 17 26.79 12.04 -1.50
CA LEU A 17 26.83 12.02 -0.05
C LEU A 17 26.12 13.21 0.57
N GLN A 18 26.31 14.42 0.03
CA GLN A 18 25.61 15.62 0.49
C GLN A 18 24.10 15.49 0.37
N GLY A 19 23.61 14.92 -0.74
CA GLY A 19 22.19 14.65 -0.93
C GLY A 19 21.63 13.66 0.11
N VAL A 20 22.36 12.56 0.34
CA VAL A 20 22.04 11.57 1.38
C VAL A 20 21.98 12.23 2.76
N GLU A 21 22.98 13.03 3.11
CA GLU A 21 23.07 13.71 4.41
C GLU A 21 21.96 14.75 4.62
N LYS A 22 21.63 15.54 3.60
CA LYS A 22 20.55 16.52 3.67
C LYS A 22 19.19 15.90 3.94
N LEU A 23 18.84 14.85 3.19
CA LEU A 23 17.60 14.11 3.43
C LEU A 23 17.60 13.44 4.79
N ALA A 24 18.68 12.72 5.13
CA ALA A 24 18.77 12.04 6.41
C ALA A 24 18.72 12.98 7.60
N ALA A 25 19.29 14.18 7.50
CA ALA A 25 19.24 15.19 8.57
C ALA A 25 17.78 15.65 8.84
N ALA A 26 16.99 15.85 7.78
CA ALA A 26 15.59 16.21 7.92
C ALA A 26 14.78 15.09 8.58
N VAL A 27 14.91 13.87 8.07
CA VAL A 27 14.18 12.68 8.57
C VAL A 27 14.60 12.35 10.01
N LYS A 28 15.90 12.41 10.35
CA LYS A 28 16.41 12.19 11.71
C LYS A 28 15.79 13.11 12.76
N SER A 29 15.38 14.31 12.38
CA SER A 29 14.78 15.27 13.31
C SER A 29 13.49 14.76 13.94
N THR A 30 12.82 13.78 13.31
CA THR A 30 11.57 13.18 13.77
C THR A 30 11.77 11.94 14.67
N LEU A 31 13.01 11.43 14.82
CA LEU A 31 13.30 10.16 15.46
C LEU A 31 13.15 10.20 16.98
N GLY A 32 12.48 9.19 17.50
CA GLY A 32 12.43 8.84 18.91
C GLY A 32 11.62 9.80 19.80
N PRO A 33 11.72 9.67 21.13
CA PRO A 33 10.87 10.40 22.08
C PRO A 33 11.14 11.91 22.10
N ARG A 34 12.28 12.36 21.61
CA ARG A 34 12.60 13.78 21.41
C ARG A 34 12.42 14.24 19.97
N GLY A 35 11.86 13.39 19.11
CA GLY A 35 11.56 13.72 17.72
C GLY A 35 10.63 14.93 17.62
N ARG A 36 10.90 15.81 16.67
CA ARG A 36 10.13 17.00 16.39
C ARG A 36 9.20 16.77 15.21
N ASN A 37 8.10 17.50 15.18
CA ASN A 37 7.27 17.54 13.98
C ASN A 37 8.03 18.26 12.87
N ALA A 38 8.00 17.71 11.68
CA ALA A 38 8.36 18.42 10.45
C ALA A 38 7.13 19.19 9.95
N VAL A 39 7.35 20.38 9.47
CA VAL A 39 6.32 21.20 8.79
C VAL A 39 6.69 21.21 7.32
N LEU A 40 5.83 20.62 6.49
CA LEU A 40 6.02 20.49 5.06
C LEU A 40 5.13 21.50 4.35
N ASP A 41 5.75 22.32 3.51
CA ASP A 41 5.03 23.26 2.65
C ASP A 41 4.47 22.49 1.44
N LYS A 42 3.17 22.63 1.22
CA LYS A 42 2.50 22.04 0.05
C LYS A 42 2.14 23.13 -0.95
N SER A 43 2.38 22.84 -2.22
CA SER A 43 2.00 23.72 -3.33
C SER A 43 0.47 23.90 -3.44
N TRP A 44 -0.32 23.02 -2.83
CA TRP A 44 -1.79 23.07 -2.76
C TRP A 44 -2.26 22.69 -1.36
N GLY A 45 -3.11 23.51 -0.74
CA GLY A 45 -3.63 23.31 0.61
C GLY A 45 -2.78 23.97 1.69
N GLY A 46 -3.03 23.62 2.95
CA GLY A 46 -2.24 24.08 4.10
C GLY A 46 -0.98 23.25 4.31
N PRO A 47 -0.01 23.73 5.12
CA PRO A 47 1.19 22.97 5.46
C PRO A 47 0.83 21.69 6.19
N THR A 48 1.53 20.62 5.86
CA THR A 48 1.38 19.34 6.56
C THR A 48 2.35 19.25 7.72
N VAL A 49 1.85 18.90 8.91
CA VAL A 49 2.66 18.68 10.10
C VAL A 49 2.73 17.18 10.37
N THR A 50 3.93 16.60 10.34
CA THR A 50 4.11 15.15 10.52
C THR A 50 5.37 14.82 11.29
N LYS A 51 5.39 13.63 11.92
CA LYS A 51 6.60 12.98 12.45
C LYS A 51 6.99 11.76 11.63
N ASP A 52 6.18 11.37 10.66
CA ASP A 52 6.46 10.21 9.83
C ASP A 52 7.65 10.44 8.91
N GLY A 53 8.62 9.54 8.99
CA GLY A 53 9.88 9.66 8.26
C GLY A 53 9.74 9.48 6.76
N VAL A 54 8.82 8.63 6.28
CA VAL A 54 8.61 8.44 4.85
C VAL A 54 7.93 9.66 4.24
N THR A 55 6.90 10.20 4.88
CA THR A 55 6.24 11.43 4.43
C THR A 55 7.22 12.58 4.31
N VAL A 56 8.12 12.74 5.31
CA VAL A 56 9.17 13.77 5.24
C VAL A 56 10.14 13.49 4.09
N ALA A 57 10.55 12.24 3.87
CA ALA A 57 11.48 11.88 2.82
C ALA A 57 10.91 12.10 1.42
N GLU A 58 9.62 11.86 1.22
CA GLU A 58 8.92 12.01 -0.07
C GLU A 58 8.84 13.46 -0.54
N GLU A 59 8.67 14.39 0.37
CA GLU A 59 8.54 15.83 0.06
C GLU A 59 9.88 16.53 -0.16
N ILE A 60 11.01 15.88 0.13
CA ILE A 60 12.33 16.53 -0.04
C ILE A 60 12.80 16.41 -1.48
N GLU A 61 12.91 17.56 -2.13
CA GLU A 61 13.59 17.73 -3.42
C GLU A 61 14.73 18.75 -3.31
N LEU A 62 15.90 18.37 -3.83
CA LEU A 62 17.09 19.21 -3.82
C LEU A 62 17.29 19.88 -5.16
N ARG A 63 17.80 21.14 -5.14
CA ARG A 63 18.02 21.91 -6.38
C ARG A 63 19.13 21.35 -7.24
N ASP A 64 20.21 20.85 -6.61
CA ASP A 64 21.31 20.21 -7.32
C ASP A 64 20.89 18.83 -7.78
N SER A 65 21.07 18.55 -9.08
CA SER A 65 20.61 17.30 -9.71
C SER A 65 21.33 16.05 -9.17
N VAL A 66 22.62 16.16 -8.87
CA VAL A 66 23.43 15.04 -8.38
C VAL A 66 23.17 14.77 -6.90
N GLU A 67 23.07 15.83 -6.09
CA GLU A 67 22.61 15.71 -4.69
C GLU A 67 21.21 15.10 -4.62
N ASN A 68 20.30 15.50 -5.50
CA ASN A 68 18.93 14.97 -5.52
C ASN A 68 18.89 13.49 -5.84
N ILE A 69 19.82 12.97 -6.66
CA ILE A 69 19.97 11.52 -6.87
C ILE A 69 20.30 10.82 -5.54
N GLY A 70 21.25 11.33 -4.77
CA GLY A 70 21.59 10.79 -3.45
C GLY A 70 20.40 10.78 -2.48
N ALA A 71 19.64 11.88 -2.43
CA ALA A 71 18.42 11.97 -1.64
C ALA A 71 17.39 10.91 -2.07
N ARG A 72 17.15 10.78 -3.37
CA ARG A 72 16.18 9.79 -3.92
C ARG A 72 16.55 8.35 -3.60
N MET A 73 17.82 7.99 -3.58
CA MET A 73 18.27 6.65 -3.21
C MET A 73 17.90 6.30 -1.75
N VAL A 74 18.07 7.25 -0.83
CA VAL A 74 17.70 7.04 0.59
C VAL A 74 16.17 7.08 0.77
N ARG A 75 15.47 7.94 0.03
CA ARG A 75 14.00 7.94 -0.03
C ARG A 75 13.47 6.56 -0.41
N GLU A 76 14.04 5.94 -1.45
CA GLU A 76 13.63 4.60 -1.89
C GLU A 76 13.79 3.54 -0.79
N ALA A 77 14.85 3.64 0.02
CA ALA A 77 15.03 2.74 1.16
C ALA A 77 13.94 2.93 2.22
N ALA A 78 13.54 4.18 2.49
CA ALA A 78 12.45 4.49 3.41
C ALA A 78 11.10 3.99 2.89
N SER A 79 10.77 4.25 1.61
CA SER A 79 9.52 3.81 0.98
C SER A 79 9.41 2.28 0.95
N LYS A 80 10.46 1.56 0.54
CA LYS A 80 10.47 0.09 0.58
C LYS A 80 10.29 -0.48 2.00
N THR A 81 10.79 0.22 3.02
CA THR A 81 10.58 -0.20 4.41
C THR A 81 9.13 0.02 4.82
N SER A 82 8.52 1.14 4.43
CA SER A 82 7.10 1.41 4.64
C SER A 82 6.23 0.32 4.00
N ASP A 83 6.49 0.00 2.73
CA ASP A 83 5.71 -1.00 1.98
C ASP A 83 5.78 -2.41 2.59
N LYS A 84 6.95 -2.79 3.12
CA LYS A 84 7.16 -4.15 3.65
C LYS A 84 6.84 -4.32 5.12
N ALA A 85 7.08 -3.30 5.93
CA ALA A 85 6.97 -3.38 7.39
C ALA A 85 5.96 -2.40 8.00
N GLY A 86 5.54 -1.37 7.26
CA GLY A 86 4.62 -0.33 7.75
C GLY A 86 5.23 0.63 8.77
N ASP A 87 6.42 0.35 9.28
CA ASP A 87 7.10 1.14 10.31
C ASP A 87 8.63 1.03 10.15
N GLY A 88 9.39 1.86 10.88
CA GLY A 88 10.86 1.83 10.88
C GLY A 88 11.50 2.63 9.75
N THR A 89 10.77 3.46 9.02
CA THR A 89 11.24 4.26 7.89
C THR A 89 12.37 5.22 8.26
N THR A 90 12.27 5.88 9.41
CA THR A 90 13.31 6.76 9.95
C THR A 90 14.57 5.97 10.31
N THR A 91 14.43 4.79 10.91
CA THR A 91 15.55 3.89 11.22
C THR A 91 16.25 3.42 9.97
N ALA A 92 15.50 3.04 8.93
CA ALA A 92 16.05 2.65 7.62
C ALA A 92 16.86 3.80 6.99
N THR A 93 16.35 5.04 7.05
CA THR A 93 17.05 6.24 6.58
C THR A 93 18.38 6.47 7.33
N VAL A 94 18.36 6.33 8.65
CA VAL A 94 19.58 6.48 9.49
C VAL A 94 20.63 5.43 9.14
N LEU A 95 20.19 4.16 8.99
CA LEU A 95 21.09 3.07 8.63
C LEU A 95 21.64 3.24 7.22
N ALA A 96 20.81 3.60 6.25
CA ALA A 96 21.24 3.83 4.86
C ALA A 96 22.32 4.93 4.80
N GLU A 97 22.11 6.07 5.46
CA GLU A 97 23.12 7.13 5.53
C GLU A 97 24.40 6.66 6.20
N ALA A 98 24.30 5.98 7.35
CA ALA A 98 25.48 5.52 8.09
C ALA A 98 26.32 4.51 7.28
N LEU A 99 25.66 3.55 6.62
CA LEU A 99 26.29 2.55 5.76
C LEU A 99 26.95 3.21 4.55
N PHE A 100 26.25 4.12 3.87
CA PHE A 100 26.78 4.82 2.71
C PHE A 100 28.00 5.68 3.06
N ARG A 101 27.88 6.50 4.12
CA ARG A 101 28.99 7.33 4.62
C ARG A 101 30.22 6.51 5.03
N SER A 102 30.01 5.40 5.75
CA SER A 102 31.09 4.50 6.14
C SER A 102 31.71 3.79 4.94
N GLY A 103 30.86 3.29 4.03
CA GLY A 103 31.31 2.62 2.82
C GLY A 103 32.17 3.52 1.94
N LEU A 104 31.78 4.79 1.72
CA LEU A 104 32.55 5.75 0.94
C LEU A 104 33.96 5.99 1.52
N LYS A 105 34.13 6.01 2.85
CA LYS A 105 35.43 6.16 3.47
C LYS A 105 36.34 5.00 3.11
N HIS A 106 35.84 3.78 3.12
CA HIS A 106 36.60 2.58 2.75
C HIS A 106 36.94 2.53 1.27
N VAL A 107 36.02 2.91 0.41
CA VAL A 107 36.24 3.02 -1.05
C VAL A 107 37.30 4.11 -1.34
N ALA A 108 37.26 5.25 -0.64
CA ALA A 108 38.27 6.30 -0.76
C ALA A 108 39.65 5.84 -0.27
N ALA A 109 39.70 4.90 0.67
CA ALA A 109 40.93 4.27 1.13
C ALA A 109 41.46 3.17 0.19
N GLY A 110 40.80 2.91 -0.95
CA GLY A 110 41.23 1.96 -1.97
C GLY A 110 40.65 0.55 -1.83
N ILE A 111 39.68 0.33 -0.96
CA ILE A 111 38.98 -0.95 -0.84
C ILE A 111 38.08 -1.14 -2.05
N ASP A 112 38.06 -2.34 -2.63
CA ASP A 112 37.20 -2.71 -3.71
C ASP A 112 35.71 -2.62 -3.29
N ALA A 113 34.92 -1.82 -4.02
CA ALA A 113 33.52 -1.57 -3.69
C ALA A 113 32.65 -2.85 -3.73
N ASN A 114 32.91 -3.78 -4.66
CA ASN A 114 32.14 -5.02 -4.76
C ASN A 114 32.47 -5.96 -3.59
N ALA A 115 33.73 -6.02 -3.15
CA ALA A 115 34.11 -6.78 -1.98
C ALA A 115 33.45 -6.21 -0.71
N LEU A 116 33.42 -4.88 -0.58
CA LEU A 116 32.74 -4.20 0.52
C LEU A 116 31.25 -4.53 0.56
N VAL A 117 30.56 -4.43 -0.58
CA VAL A 117 29.11 -4.73 -0.69
C VAL A 117 28.83 -6.19 -0.31
N ARG A 118 29.65 -7.15 -0.78
CA ARG A 118 29.50 -8.56 -0.37
C ARG A 118 29.63 -8.74 1.14
N GLY A 119 30.61 -8.04 1.76
CA GLY A 119 30.77 -8.05 3.21
C GLY A 119 29.58 -7.44 3.97
N MET A 120 29.00 -6.36 3.43
CA MET A 120 27.78 -5.75 3.99
C MET A 120 26.59 -6.70 3.92
N HIS A 121 26.38 -7.43 2.81
CA HIS A 121 25.33 -8.43 2.69
C HIS A 121 25.49 -9.56 3.71
N ALA A 122 26.68 -10.15 3.81
CA ALA A 122 26.96 -11.21 4.79
C ALA A 122 26.74 -10.75 6.24
N ALA A 123 27.16 -9.50 6.55
CA ALA A 123 26.91 -8.92 7.86
C ALA A 123 25.41 -8.70 8.12
N THR A 124 24.65 -8.28 7.10
CA THR A 124 23.21 -8.08 7.23
C THR A 124 22.49 -9.40 7.51
N GLU A 125 22.83 -10.48 6.81
CA GLU A 125 22.27 -11.82 7.05
C GLU A 125 22.51 -12.26 8.49
N ALA A 126 23.75 -12.16 8.98
CA ALA A 126 24.09 -12.51 10.37
C ALA A 126 23.34 -11.68 11.41
N VAL A 127 23.14 -10.37 11.13
CA VAL A 127 22.37 -9.48 12.01
C VAL A 127 20.89 -9.85 12.01
N VAL A 128 20.31 -10.15 10.85
CA VAL A 128 18.90 -10.57 10.72
C VAL A 128 18.66 -11.87 11.48
N ASP A 129 19.54 -12.86 11.35
CA ASP A 129 19.44 -14.12 12.08
C ASP A 129 19.52 -13.89 13.60
N HIS A 130 20.43 -13.02 14.03
CA HIS A 130 20.53 -12.67 15.45
C HIS A 130 19.28 -11.96 15.97
N ILE A 131 18.73 -10.99 15.21
CA ILE A 131 17.48 -10.31 15.57
C ILE A 131 16.34 -11.34 15.70
N GLY A 132 16.24 -12.29 14.76
CA GLY A 132 15.28 -13.38 14.84
C GLY A 132 15.39 -14.20 16.13
N SER A 133 16.61 -14.46 16.59
CA SER A 133 16.87 -15.23 17.83
C SER A 133 16.48 -14.50 19.11
N ILE A 134 16.46 -13.18 19.11
CA ILE A 134 16.08 -12.35 20.27
C ILE A 134 14.68 -11.78 20.19
N ALA A 135 13.98 -11.98 19.07
CA ALA A 135 12.61 -11.52 18.86
C ALA A 135 11.66 -12.18 19.88
N ARG A 136 10.72 -11.41 20.39
CA ARG A 136 9.69 -11.89 21.33
C ARG A 136 8.31 -11.67 20.72
N PRO A 137 7.37 -12.63 20.88
CA PRO A 137 5.99 -12.43 20.50
C PRO A 137 5.37 -11.22 21.20
N VAL A 138 4.50 -10.51 20.49
CA VAL A 138 3.81 -9.33 21.04
C VAL A 138 2.75 -9.75 22.05
N GLU A 139 2.05 -10.89 21.81
CA GLU A 139 1.01 -11.47 22.66
C GLU A 139 -0.02 -10.44 23.12
N ASP A 140 -0.03 -10.16 24.42
CA ASP A 140 -0.94 -9.21 25.11
C ASP A 140 -0.45 -7.74 25.11
N LYS A 141 0.67 -7.45 24.44
CA LYS A 141 1.28 -6.10 24.41
C LYS A 141 0.93 -5.29 23.17
N ILE A 142 -0.14 -5.63 22.48
CA ILE A 142 -0.59 -4.92 21.26
C ILE A 142 -0.79 -3.44 21.54
N GLU A 143 -1.44 -3.09 22.66
CA GLU A 143 -1.67 -1.70 23.06
C GLU A 143 -0.35 -0.90 23.18
N ALA A 144 0.67 -1.49 23.81
CA ALA A 144 1.97 -0.83 23.95
C ALA A 144 2.68 -0.62 22.61
N VAL A 145 2.62 -1.61 21.71
CA VAL A 145 3.20 -1.50 20.36
C VAL A 145 2.46 -0.45 19.55
N ALA A 146 1.13 -0.49 19.53
CA ALA A 146 0.30 0.47 18.81
C ALA A 146 0.48 1.91 19.35
N THR A 147 0.60 2.06 20.68
CA THR A 147 0.90 3.36 21.31
C THR A 147 2.23 3.92 20.79
N ILE A 148 3.28 3.10 20.72
CA ILE A 148 4.59 3.55 20.23
C ILE A 148 4.50 3.95 18.76
N SER A 149 3.87 3.13 17.91
CA SER A 149 3.68 3.41 16.49
C SER A 149 2.86 4.68 16.26
N ALA A 150 1.92 4.99 17.14
CA ALA A 150 1.11 6.21 17.13
C ALA A 150 1.80 7.41 17.81
N ASN A 151 3.12 7.52 17.76
CA ASN A 151 3.89 8.58 18.39
C ASN A 151 3.67 8.72 19.92
N ASN A 152 3.51 7.61 20.59
CA ASN A 152 3.26 7.53 22.03
C ASN A 152 1.90 8.10 22.46
N ASP A 153 0.89 7.92 21.59
CA ASP A 153 -0.50 8.26 21.90
C ASP A 153 -1.23 7.03 22.45
N PRO A 154 -1.54 6.99 23.77
CA PRO A 154 -2.18 5.85 24.37
C PRO A 154 -3.65 5.70 23.96
N SER A 155 -4.31 6.76 23.50
CA SER A 155 -5.70 6.69 23.06
C SER A 155 -5.81 5.85 21.79
N ILE A 156 -4.91 6.07 20.83
CA ILE A 156 -4.82 5.26 19.60
C ILE A 156 -4.40 3.83 19.95
N GLY A 157 -3.43 3.67 20.86
CA GLY A 157 -3.01 2.36 21.32
C GLY A 157 -4.16 1.51 21.87
N SER A 158 -5.00 2.10 22.69
CA SER A 158 -6.18 1.44 23.28
C SER A 158 -7.23 1.08 22.22
N ILE A 159 -7.52 2.00 21.28
CA ILE A 159 -8.45 1.76 20.15
C ILE A 159 -7.97 0.58 19.30
N MET A 160 -6.68 0.54 18.98
CA MET A 160 -6.11 -0.55 18.20
C MET A 160 -6.14 -1.89 18.94
N ALA A 161 -5.86 -1.90 20.24
CA ALA A 161 -5.95 -3.11 21.06
C ALA A 161 -7.39 -3.63 21.12
N ASP A 162 -8.39 -2.76 21.26
CA ASP A 162 -9.81 -3.12 21.22
C ASP A 162 -10.19 -3.71 19.85
N ALA A 163 -9.76 -3.08 18.76
CA ALA A 163 -9.98 -3.59 17.40
C ALA A 163 -9.39 -5.00 17.23
N PHE A 164 -8.12 -5.21 17.61
CA PHE A 164 -7.49 -6.53 17.55
C PHE A 164 -8.19 -7.57 18.44
N SER A 165 -8.71 -7.17 19.59
CA SER A 165 -9.45 -8.08 20.46
C SER A 165 -10.76 -8.57 19.83
N LYS A 166 -11.39 -7.74 18.99
CA LYS A 166 -12.64 -8.03 18.30
C LYS A 166 -12.45 -8.89 17.03
N VAL A 167 -11.41 -8.60 16.24
CA VAL A 167 -11.18 -9.30 14.96
C VAL A 167 -10.23 -10.50 15.07
N GLY A 168 -9.47 -10.59 16.17
CA GLY A 168 -8.48 -11.63 16.38
C GLY A 168 -7.15 -11.36 15.68
N LYS A 169 -6.18 -12.31 15.82
CA LYS A 169 -4.80 -12.15 15.33
C LYS A 169 -4.69 -12.14 13.80
N ASP A 170 -5.60 -12.82 13.14
CA ASP A 170 -5.63 -12.96 11.67
C ASP A 170 -6.60 -11.97 11.01
N GLY A 171 -7.23 -11.10 11.81
CA GLY A 171 -8.16 -10.09 11.33
C GLY A 171 -7.44 -8.94 10.62
N VAL A 172 -8.07 -8.41 9.59
CA VAL A 172 -7.58 -7.24 8.84
C VAL A 172 -8.17 -5.98 9.47
N ILE A 173 -7.31 -5.03 9.81
CA ILE A 173 -7.71 -3.72 10.32
C ILE A 173 -7.32 -2.68 9.28
N THR A 174 -8.31 -1.94 8.79
CA THR A 174 -8.13 -0.78 7.90
C THR A 174 -8.41 0.49 8.66
N VAL A 175 -7.71 1.56 8.32
CA VAL A 175 -7.91 2.89 8.88
C VAL A 175 -8.36 3.81 7.76
N GLU A 176 -9.50 4.45 7.96
CA GLU A 176 -10.10 5.38 7.00
C GLU A 176 -10.46 6.70 7.67
N GLU A 177 -10.53 7.77 6.89
CA GLU A 177 -10.93 9.08 7.38
C GLU A 177 -12.45 9.10 7.65
N GLY A 178 -12.82 9.22 8.92
CA GLY A 178 -14.21 9.25 9.34
C GLY A 178 -14.90 10.57 9.03
N LYS A 179 -16.23 10.56 8.93
CA LYS A 179 -17.06 11.76 8.77
C LYS A 179 -17.41 12.42 10.11
N GLY A 180 -17.19 11.70 11.22
CA GLY A 180 -17.47 12.13 12.59
C GLY A 180 -16.33 12.91 13.23
N LEU A 181 -16.57 13.40 14.45
CA LEU A 181 -15.56 14.07 15.27
C LEU A 181 -14.79 13.08 16.16
N GLU A 182 -15.31 11.89 16.35
CA GLU A 182 -14.73 10.85 17.19
C GLU A 182 -14.26 9.67 16.34
N THR A 183 -13.21 8.98 16.81
CA THR A 183 -12.71 7.76 16.17
C THR A 183 -13.56 6.59 16.62
N GLU A 184 -14.16 5.89 15.69
CA GLU A 184 -15.01 4.73 15.94
C GLU A 184 -14.38 3.46 15.40
N VAL A 185 -14.66 2.32 16.03
CA VAL A 185 -14.25 0.98 15.58
C VAL A 185 -15.48 0.25 15.10
N GLU A 186 -15.58 0.08 13.79
CA GLU A 186 -16.61 -0.73 13.15
C GLU A 186 -16.07 -2.13 12.84
N VAL A 187 -16.79 -3.15 13.26
CA VAL A 187 -16.43 -4.56 12.97
C VAL A 187 -17.35 -5.07 11.88
N VAL A 188 -16.76 -5.50 10.79
CA VAL A 188 -17.47 -6.03 9.62
C VAL A 188 -17.11 -7.52 9.46
N GLU A 189 -18.11 -8.36 9.27
CA GLU A 189 -17.89 -9.75 8.90
C GLU A 189 -17.62 -9.83 7.40
N GLY A 190 -16.47 -10.35 7.02
CA GLY A 190 -16.02 -10.42 5.63
C GLY A 190 -14.92 -9.42 5.31
N MET A 191 -14.96 -8.82 4.13
CA MET A 191 -13.97 -7.86 3.66
C MET A 191 -14.66 -6.57 3.20
N GLN A 192 -14.21 -5.43 3.71
CA GLN A 192 -14.64 -4.11 3.27
C GLN A 192 -13.53 -3.44 2.49
N PHE A 193 -13.87 -2.70 1.43
CA PHE A 193 -12.92 -1.92 0.65
C PHE A 193 -13.56 -0.61 0.12
N ASP A 194 -12.73 0.34 -0.25
CA ASP A 194 -13.05 1.74 -0.55
C ASP A 194 -13.66 1.99 -1.94
N ARG A 195 -14.15 0.95 -2.64
CA ARG A 195 -14.69 1.06 -3.99
C ARG A 195 -16.17 0.72 -4.03
N GLY A 196 -16.95 1.66 -4.54
CA GLY A 196 -18.39 1.47 -4.75
C GLY A 196 -18.75 0.99 -6.16
N TYR A 197 -20.05 0.91 -6.41
CA TYR A 197 -20.60 0.52 -7.70
C TYR A 197 -20.24 1.51 -8.82
N LEU A 198 -20.06 0.98 -10.03
CA LEU A 198 -19.63 1.75 -11.20
C LEU A 198 -20.76 2.56 -11.88
N SER A 199 -22.02 2.24 -11.57
CA SER A 199 -23.17 2.95 -12.14
C SER A 199 -24.29 3.07 -11.11
N PRO A 200 -24.90 4.27 -10.95
CA PRO A 200 -26.08 4.45 -10.10
C PRO A 200 -27.26 3.53 -10.49
N ASN A 201 -27.30 3.07 -11.73
CA ASN A 201 -28.33 2.14 -12.21
C ASN A 201 -28.25 0.75 -11.56
N PHE A 202 -27.15 0.41 -10.86
CA PHE A 202 -27.04 -0.83 -10.09
C PHE A 202 -27.74 -0.79 -8.73
N VAL A 203 -28.12 0.38 -8.25
CA VAL A 203 -28.80 0.59 -6.97
C VAL A 203 -30.04 -0.29 -6.84
N THR A 204 -30.15 -1.01 -5.72
CA THR A 204 -31.33 -1.82 -5.37
C THR A 204 -32.25 -1.10 -4.41
N ASN A 205 -31.69 -0.27 -3.51
CA ASN A 205 -32.46 0.59 -2.61
C ASN A 205 -32.19 2.06 -2.96
N THR A 206 -33.18 2.73 -3.54
CA THR A 206 -33.07 4.12 -4.02
C THR A 206 -33.11 5.15 -2.90
N GLU A 207 -33.58 4.81 -1.70
CA GLU A 207 -33.63 5.73 -0.56
C GLU A 207 -32.24 5.85 0.09
N SER A 208 -31.59 4.72 0.30
CA SER A 208 -30.24 4.67 0.87
C SER A 208 -29.12 4.73 -0.18
N MET A 209 -29.46 4.67 -1.47
CA MET A 209 -28.52 4.59 -2.59
C MET A 209 -27.54 3.40 -2.44
N THR A 210 -28.03 2.28 -1.94
CA THR A 210 -27.24 1.06 -1.72
C THR A 210 -27.57 -0.04 -2.74
N VAL A 211 -26.61 -0.95 -2.90
CA VAL A 211 -26.77 -2.20 -3.64
C VAL A 211 -26.66 -3.36 -2.66
N GLU A 212 -27.72 -4.12 -2.51
CA GLU A 212 -27.77 -5.32 -1.70
C GLU A 212 -28.04 -6.52 -2.61
N LEU A 213 -27.15 -7.51 -2.56
CA LEU A 213 -27.24 -8.74 -3.34
C LEU A 213 -27.21 -9.93 -2.39
N GLU A 214 -28.26 -10.74 -2.39
CA GLU A 214 -28.36 -11.91 -1.53
C GLU A 214 -27.71 -13.14 -2.18
N LYS A 215 -26.66 -13.69 -1.56
CA LYS A 215 -25.92 -14.88 -2.05
C LYS A 215 -25.50 -14.77 -3.53
N PRO A 216 -24.82 -13.69 -3.94
CA PRO A 216 -24.45 -13.49 -5.33
C PRO A 216 -23.34 -14.45 -5.76
N PHE A 217 -23.26 -14.73 -7.05
CA PHE A 217 -22.02 -15.16 -7.66
C PHE A 217 -21.05 -13.98 -7.69
N ILE A 218 -19.76 -14.24 -7.44
CA ILE A 218 -18.73 -13.22 -7.47
C ILE A 218 -17.77 -13.55 -8.60
N TYR A 219 -17.67 -12.65 -9.58
CA TYR A 219 -16.77 -12.74 -10.72
C TYR A 219 -15.60 -11.79 -10.50
N ILE A 220 -14.41 -12.35 -10.27
CA ILE A 220 -13.20 -11.60 -9.94
C ILE A 220 -12.26 -11.63 -11.14
N HIS A 221 -11.94 -10.45 -11.71
CA HIS A 221 -11.12 -10.32 -12.90
C HIS A 221 -10.03 -9.26 -12.69
N GLU A 222 -8.77 -9.60 -13.02
CA GLU A 222 -7.63 -8.69 -12.84
C GLU A 222 -7.70 -7.47 -13.76
N ASP A 223 -8.09 -7.68 -15.01
CA ASP A 223 -8.06 -6.64 -16.04
C ASP A 223 -9.36 -5.84 -16.14
N LYS A 224 -9.27 -4.83 -16.97
CA LYS A 224 -10.42 -4.05 -17.41
C LYS A 224 -11.33 -4.89 -18.33
N ILE A 225 -12.63 -4.80 -18.10
CA ILE A 225 -13.68 -5.43 -18.91
C ILE A 225 -14.36 -4.32 -19.74
N ASP A 226 -14.11 -4.29 -21.04
CA ASP A 226 -14.69 -3.29 -21.96
C ASP A 226 -15.57 -3.91 -23.03
N SER A 227 -15.39 -5.19 -23.33
CA SER A 227 -16.15 -5.92 -24.35
C SER A 227 -17.18 -6.85 -23.74
N ILE A 228 -18.35 -6.87 -24.34
CA ILE A 228 -19.43 -7.78 -23.94
C ILE A 228 -19.05 -9.26 -24.07
N LYS A 229 -18.16 -9.59 -25.02
CA LYS A 229 -17.72 -10.97 -25.24
C LYS A 229 -17.03 -11.58 -24.04
N GLN A 230 -16.42 -10.76 -23.18
CA GLN A 230 -15.74 -11.21 -21.97
C GLN A 230 -16.71 -11.65 -20.87
N ILE A 231 -17.94 -11.15 -20.87
CA ILE A 231 -18.92 -11.38 -19.80
C ILE A 231 -20.15 -12.20 -20.23
N VAL A 232 -20.40 -12.35 -21.55
CA VAL A 232 -21.55 -13.11 -22.04
C VAL A 232 -21.62 -14.54 -21.48
N PRO A 233 -20.54 -15.34 -21.48
CA PRO A 233 -20.59 -16.70 -20.96
C PRO A 233 -20.98 -16.76 -19.47
N VAL A 234 -20.53 -15.77 -18.69
CA VAL A 234 -20.85 -15.65 -17.26
C VAL A 234 -22.31 -15.22 -17.09
N LEU A 235 -22.76 -14.23 -17.88
CA LEU A 235 -24.14 -13.73 -17.81
C LEU A 235 -25.17 -14.81 -18.18
N GLU A 236 -24.91 -15.63 -19.19
CA GLU A 236 -25.80 -16.74 -19.57
C GLU A 236 -26.00 -17.69 -18.40
N LYS A 237 -24.94 -18.11 -17.72
CA LYS A 237 -25.04 -18.99 -16.54
C LYS A 237 -25.75 -18.31 -15.36
N VAL A 238 -25.49 -17.02 -15.15
CA VAL A 238 -26.16 -16.23 -14.11
C VAL A 238 -27.67 -16.14 -14.36
N VAL A 239 -28.07 -15.90 -15.60
CA VAL A 239 -29.50 -15.86 -15.99
C VAL A 239 -30.17 -17.21 -15.79
N GLU A 240 -29.51 -18.31 -16.17
CA GLU A 240 -30.01 -19.67 -15.96
C GLU A 240 -30.17 -20.01 -14.47
N SER A 241 -29.22 -19.58 -13.64
CA SER A 241 -29.21 -19.86 -12.19
C SER A 241 -30.18 -18.98 -11.40
N LYS A 242 -30.61 -17.85 -11.97
CA LYS A 242 -31.44 -16.81 -11.33
C LYS A 242 -30.79 -16.22 -10.04
N LYS A 243 -29.48 -16.33 -9.89
CA LYS A 243 -28.75 -15.73 -8.76
C LYS A 243 -28.18 -14.36 -9.15
N PRO A 244 -28.03 -13.44 -8.20
CA PRO A 244 -27.33 -12.18 -8.45
C PRO A 244 -25.88 -12.39 -8.84
N LEU A 245 -25.29 -11.41 -9.53
CA LEU A 245 -23.88 -11.38 -9.90
C LEU A 245 -23.21 -10.11 -9.41
N LEU A 246 -22.11 -10.23 -8.69
CA LEU A 246 -21.19 -9.16 -8.40
C LEU A 246 -19.92 -9.33 -9.26
N ILE A 247 -19.58 -8.31 -10.03
CA ILE A 247 -18.37 -8.26 -10.83
C ILE A 247 -17.36 -7.34 -10.13
N ILE A 248 -16.17 -7.85 -9.87
CA ILE A 248 -15.04 -7.11 -9.32
C ILE A 248 -13.92 -7.14 -10.35
N ALA A 249 -13.61 -5.99 -10.96
CA ALA A 249 -12.61 -5.90 -12.01
C ALA A 249 -11.81 -4.59 -11.89
N GLU A 250 -10.67 -4.48 -12.59
CA GLU A 250 -9.92 -3.22 -12.63
C GLU A 250 -10.83 -2.05 -13.01
N ASP A 251 -11.62 -2.22 -14.05
CA ASP A 251 -12.70 -1.32 -14.45
C ASP A 251 -13.70 -2.08 -15.33
N VAL A 252 -14.95 -1.60 -15.40
CA VAL A 252 -15.94 -2.11 -16.36
C VAL A 252 -16.48 -0.93 -17.14
N THR A 253 -16.25 -0.90 -18.43
CA THR A 253 -16.57 0.27 -19.29
C THR A 253 -17.20 -0.13 -20.62
N GLY A 254 -17.49 0.86 -21.46
CA GLY A 254 -17.93 0.65 -22.84
C GLY A 254 -19.22 -0.16 -22.99
N GLU A 255 -19.18 -1.17 -23.86
CA GLU A 255 -20.33 -2.05 -24.12
C GLU A 255 -20.66 -2.95 -22.93
N ALA A 256 -19.64 -3.35 -22.16
CA ALA A 256 -19.81 -4.25 -21.02
C ALA A 256 -20.71 -3.63 -19.96
N ILE A 257 -20.40 -2.42 -19.48
CA ILE A 257 -21.23 -1.76 -18.45
C ILE A 257 -22.62 -1.43 -18.97
N SER A 258 -22.73 -0.98 -20.23
CA SER A 258 -24.04 -0.68 -20.84
C SER A 258 -24.93 -1.90 -20.89
N THR A 259 -24.39 -3.04 -21.24
CA THR A 259 -25.13 -4.31 -21.29
C THR A 259 -25.55 -4.78 -19.89
N LEU A 260 -24.66 -4.68 -18.89
CA LEU A 260 -25.00 -5.01 -17.50
C LEU A 260 -26.16 -4.15 -17.01
N VAL A 261 -26.10 -2.85 -17.24
CA VAL A 261 -27.15 -1.89 -16.85
C VAL A 261 -28.49 -2.22 -17.54
N ILE A 262 -28.47 -2.48 -18.86
CA ILE A 262 -29.68 -2.81 -19.61
C ILE A 262 -30.34 -4.10 -19.09
N ASN A 263 -29.56 -5.14 -18.85
CA ASN A 263 -30.05 -6.41 -18.33
C ASN A 263 -30.63 -6.26 -16.92
N LYS A 264 -30.00 -5.45 -16.07
CA LYS A 264 -30.53 -5.15 -14.74
C LYS A 264 -31.84 -4.35 -14.82
N LEU A 265 -31.90 -3.30 -15.64
CA LEU A 265 -33.11 -2.48 -15.80
C LEU A 265 -34.30 -3.26 -16.40
N ARG A 266 -34.00 -4.25 -17.26
CA ARG A 266 -35.01 -5.15 -17.83
C ARG A 266 -35.44 -6.27 -16.87
N GLY A 267 -34.78 -6.38 -15.70
CA GLY A 267 -35.05 -7.45 -14.75
C GLY A 267 -34.60 -8.84 -15.20
N VAL A 268 -33.73 -8.93 -16.22
CA VAL A 268 -33.20 -10.20 -16.75
C VAL A 268 -32.17 -10.80 -15.78
N ALA A 269 -31.34 -9.95 -15.20
CA ALA A 269 -30.33 -10.36 -14.23
C ALA A 269 -30.13 -9.29 -13.15
N GLN A 270 -29.97 -9.70 -11.90
CA GLN A 270 -29.51 -8.80 -10.83
C GLN A 270 -27.98 -8.76 -10.86
N VAL A 271 -27.43 -7.64 -11.29
CA VAL A 271 -25.99 -7.49 -11.45
C VAL A 271 -25.51 -6.18 -10.84
N CYS A 272 -24.30 -6.22 -10.28
CA CYS A 272 -23.56 -5.04 -9.88
C CYS A 272 -22.09 -5.19 -10.31
N ALA A 273 -21.47 -4.10 -10.69
CA ALA A 273 -20.05 -4.05 -10.99
C ALA A 273 -19.37 -2.99 -10.13
N VAL A 274 -18.24 -3.36 -9.54
CA VAL A 274 -17.39 -2.50 -8.70
C VAL A 274 -15.95 -2.55 -9.18
N LYS A 275 -15.18 -1.50 -8.90
CA LYS A 275 -13.74 -1.50 -9.15
C LYS A 275 -13.02 -2.36 -8.13
N ALA A 276 -12.00 -3.08 -8.59
CA ALA A 276 -11.08 -3.80 -7.73
C ALA A 276 -10.33 -2.82 -6.80
N PRO A 277 -10.16 -3.18 -5.52
CA PRO A 277 -9.38 -2.38 -4.58
C PRO A 277 -7.89 -2.39 -4.90
N GLY A 278 -7.19 -1.32 -4.54
CA GLY A 278 -5.74 -1.19 -4.72
C GLY A 278 -5.28 -0.92 -6.14
N TYR A 279 -3.95 -0.89 -6.33
CA TYR A 279 -3.28 -0.65 -7.61
C TYR A 279 -2.13 -1.62 -7.79
N GLY A 280 -1.77 -1.95 -9.05
CA GLY A 280 -0.62 -2.81 -9.38
C GLY A 280 -0.62 -4.14 -8.65
N ASP A 281 0.52 -4.53 -8.07
CA ASP A 281 0.67 -5.82 -7.38
C ASP A 281 -0.21 -5.93 -6.11
N ARG A 282 -0.48 -4.81 -5.44
CA ARG A 282 -1.41 -4.79 -4.31
C ARG A 282 -2.84 -5.14 -4.73
N ARG A 283 -3.28 -4.71 -5.92
CA ARG A 283 -4.58 -5.12 -6.48
C ARG A 283 -4.65 -6.62 -6.68
N LYS A 284 -3.60 -7.23 -7.26
CA LYS A 284 -3.53 -8.68 -7.45
C LYS A 284 -3.65 -9.44 -6.14
N ALA A 285 -2.92 -9.00 -5.12
CA ALA A 285 -2.99 -9.60 -3.79
C ALA A 285 -4.40 -9.51 -3.20
N MET A 286 -5.03 -8.34 -3.24
CA MET A 286 -6.39 -8.14 -2.72
C MET A 286 -7.46 -8.92 -3.50
N LEU A 287 -7.31 -9.09 -4.82
CA LEU A 287 -8.19 -9.97 -5.60
C LEU A 287 -8.02 -11.43 -5.23
N GLY A 288 -6.80 -11.86 -4.93
CA GLY A 288 -6.51 -13.19 -4.39
C GLY A 288 -7.17 -13.42 -3.02
N ASP A 289 -7.07 -12.44 -2.12
CA ASP A 289 -7.71 -12.49 -0.80
C ASP A 289 -9.24 -12.59 -0.92
N LEU A 290 -9.85 -11.79 -1.82
CA LEU A 290 -11.28 -11.86 -2.13
C LEU A 290 -11.68 -13.23 -2.67
N ALA A 291 -10.87 -13.83 -3.56
CA ALA A 291 -11.14 -15.15 -4.10
C ALA A 291 -11.11 -16.22 -3.01
N VAL A 292 -10.11 -16.20 -2.14
CA VAL A 292 -10.02 -17.13 -0.99
C VAL A 292 -11.22 -16.96 -0.06
N LEU A 293 -11.56 -15.71 0.30
CA LEU A 293 -12.69 -15.39 1.19
C LEU A 293 -14.02 -15.89 0.65
N THR A 294 -14.22 -15.79 -0.66
CA THR A 294 -15.47 -16.17 -1.33
C THR A 294 -15.51 -17.61 -1.83
N GLY A 295 -14.41 -18.37 -1.64
CA GLY A 295 -14.28 -19.76 -2.07
C GLY A 295 -14.20 -19.92 -3.58
N GLY A 296 -13.75 -18.89 -4.30
CA GLY A 296 -13.58 -18.86 -5.75
C GLY A 296 -12.12 -18.75 -6.18
N GLU A 297 -11.92 -18.57 -7.48
CA GLU A 297 -10.62 -18.26 -8.07
C GLU A 297 -10.69 -16.93 -8.81
N ALA A 298 -9.65 -16.09 -8.66
CA ALA A 298 -9.55 -14.86 -9.42
C ALA A 298 -8.96 -15.13 -10.81
N ILE A 299 -9.56 -14.58 -11.84
CA ILE A 299 -9.06 -14.66 -13.22
C ILE A 299 -7.91 -13.68 -13.36
N MET A 300 -6.69 -14.20 -13.34
CA MET A 300 -5.45 -13.45 -13.44
C MET A 300 -4.63 -13.93 -14.64
N LYS A 301 -3.94 -13.02 -15.32
CA LYS A 301 -3.08 -13.35 -16.46
C LYS A 301 -2.00 -14.38 -16.14
N ASP A 302 -1.45 -14.28 -14.94
CA ASP A 302 -0.33 -15.12 -14.53
C ASP A 302 -0.76 -16.56 -14.17
N LEU A 303 -2.05 -16.80 -13.92
CA LEU A 303 -2.57 -18.11 -13.51
C LEU A 303 -3.14 -18.93 -14.66
N ALA A 304 -3.16 -18.40 -15.90
CA ALA A 304 -3.73 -19.06 -17.09
C ALA A 304 -5.13 -19.70 -16.85
N VAL A 305 -5.92 -19.12 -15.94
CA VAL A 305 -7.29 -19.56 -15.67
C VAL A 305 -8.14 -19.17 -16.88
N ASP A 306 -8.76 -20.16 -17.52
CA ASP A 306 -9.67 -19.90 -18.62
C ASP A 306 -10.91 -19.15 -18.08
N PRO A 307 -11.25 -17.97 -18.62
CA PRO A 307 -12.43 -17.22 -18.18
C PRO A 307 -13.77 -17.89 -18.54
N THR A 308 -13.71 -18.98 -19.29
CA THR A 308 -14.89 -19.82 -19.59
C THR A 308 -15.03 -20.88 -18.51
N PRO A 309 -16.06 -20.78 -17.65
CA PRO A 309 -16.36 -21.78 -16.64
C PRO A 309 -16.89 -23.06 -17.26
#